data_a8a2ff2c59f7dc1b0dea0c2895bc9fe7
#
_entry.id   a8a2ff2c59f7dc1b0dea0c2895bc9fe7
#
_cell.length_a   1.000
_cell.length_b   1.000
_cell.length_c   1.000
_cell.angle_alpha   90.00
_cell.angle_beta   90.00
_cell.angle_gamma   90.00
#
_symmetry.space_group_name_H-M   'P 1'
#
loop_
_entity.id
_entity.type
_entity.pdbx_description
1 polymer ?
#
loop_
_entity_poly.entity_id
_entity_poly.type
_entity_poly.pdbx_seq_one_letter_code
_entity_poly.pdbx_strand_id
1 'polypeptide(L)'
;MKRLALTTLATALSVGMLLTMPDMAAAQRESPLPSTSSRMHPDTSAAPFQEPPGGKYKKVSTLVALPDFVPGLGTLYVDPATLPAGPFLAYDHQGQLVSSIYMIPLKDMNAQKAFSGLKVAEARADHVDIVFNAGHPGVAEPHYHMIVWYVSPQRAAQLAK
;
A
#
# COMPACT_ATOMS: atom_id res chain seq x y z
N MET A 1 35.25 31.18 33.62
CA MET A 1 34.77 32.11 34.68
C MET A 1 33.27 32.19 34.63
N LYS A 2 32.62 31.78 35.75
CA LYS A 2 31.36 32.31 36.31
C LYS A 2 30.12 32.26 35.36
N ARG A 3 28.93 31.84 35.74
CA ARG A 3 28.36 31.41 37.04
C ARG A 3 27.07 30.60 36.78
N LEU A 4 26.86 29.65 37.63
CA LEU A 4 25.62 28.97 38.00
C LEU A 4 24.50 29.98 38.36
N ALA A 5 23.26 29.68 37.97
CA ALA A 5 22.07 30.17 38.65
C ALA A 5 21.03 29.05 38.74
N LEU A 6 20.78 28.70 39.94
CA LEU A 6 19.77 27.78 40.49
C LEU A 6 18.61 28.62 40.99
N THR A 7 17.38 28.24 40.76
CA THR A 7 16.14 28.68 41.49
C THR A 7 14.93 28.04 40.80
N THR A 8 13.86 27.56 41.35
CA THR A 8 13.42 27.17 42.70
C THR A 8 12.13 26.35 42.50
N LEU A 9 11.94 25.46 43.40
CA LEU A 9 10.78 24.59 43.68
C LEU A 9 9.52 25.42 43.99
N ALA A 10 8.36 25.07 43.41
CA ALA A 10 7.06 25.47 43.91
C ALA A 10 6.10 24.27 43.94
N THR A 11 5.89 23.77 45.11
CA THR A 11 4.85 22.85 45.53
C THR A 11 3.50 23.55 45.60
N ALA A 12 2.46 23.01 45.01
CA ALA A 12 1.06 23.41 45.28
C ALA A 12 0.20 22.19 45.54
N LEU A 13 -0.44 22.25 46.68
CA LEU A 13 -1.27 21.26 47.35
C LEU A 13 -2.54 20.93 46.58
N SER A 14 -2.92 19.68 46.61
CA SER A 14 -4.20 19.08 46.21
C SER A 14 -5.32 19.44 47.15
N VAL A 15 -6.50 19.70 46.57
CA VAL A 15 -7.79 19.61 47.26
C VAL A 15 -8.66 18.59 46.54
N GLY A 16 -8.92 17.48 47.21
CA GLY A 16 -9.83 16.46 46.75
C GLY A 16 -11.29 16.91 46.84
N MET A 17 -12.02 16.73 45.76
CA MET A 17 -13.46 16.88 45.74
C MET A 17 -14.10 15.56 45.39
N LEU A 18 -14.64 14.93 46.42
CA LEU A 18 -15.45 13.70 46.34
C LEU A 18 -16.83 14.07 45.80
N LEU A 19 -17.13 13.74 44.56
CA LEU A 19 -18.52 13.82 44.04
C LEU A 19 -19.15 12.42 44.06
N THR A 20 -20.15 12.28 44.89
CA THR A 20 -21.07 11.15 44.94
C THR A 20 -21.90 11.07 43.68
N MET A 21 -21.89 9.93 43.00
CA MET A 21 -22.79 9.63 41.89
C MET A 21 -24.12 9.08 42.40
N PRO A 22 -25.27 9.59 41.93
CA PRO A 22 -26.53 8.91 42.15
C PRO A 22 -26.70 7.73 41.21
N ASP A 23 -27.11 6.64 41.81
CA ASP A 23 -27.59 5.41 41.18
C ASP A 23 -28.85 5.72 40.36
N MET A 24 -28.84 5.48 39.06
CA MET A 24 -30.01 5.45 38.18
C MET A 24 -30.12 4.09 37.48
N ALA A 25 -30.64 3.14 38.22
CA ALA A 25 -31.29 1.99 37.65
C ALA A 25 -32.64 2.42 37.07
N ALA A 26 -32.83 2.37 35.75
CA ALA A 26 -34.14 2.14 35.15
C ALA A 26 -34.11 1.93 33.64
N ALA A 27 -34.77 0.88 33.23
CA ALA A 27 -35.45 0.65 31.97
C ALA A 27 -34.62 0.31 30.74
N GLN A 28 -34.30 -0.97 30.61
CA GLN A 28 -34.16 -1.66 29.32
C GLN A 28 -35.51 -1.57 28.58
N ARG A 29 -35.58 -0.72 27.56
CA ARG A 29 -36.58 -0.85 26.50
C ARG A 29 -35.87 -1.48 25.32
N GLU A 30 -36.11 -2.77 25.11
CA GLU A 30 -35.85 -3.46 23.86
C GLU A 30 -36.65 -2.80 22.75
N SER A 31 -35.95 -2.08 21.87
CA SER A 31 -36.50 -1.68 20.59
C SER A 31 -36.13 -2.76 19.58
N PRO A 32 -37.06 -3.32 18.79
CA PRO A 32 -36.74 -4.27 17.76
C PRO A 32 -35.91 -3.60 16.69
N LEU A 33 -34.75 -4.20 16.39
CA LEU A 33 -33.87 -3.82 15.29
C LEU A 33 -34.66 -3.93 13.98
N PRO A 34 -34.66 -2.89 13.12
CA PRO A 34 -35.15 -3.05 11.77
C PRO A 34 -34.20 -4.01 11.05
N SER A 35 -34.74 -5.12 10.59
CA SER A 35 -34.09 -6.01 9.64
C SER A 35 -33.82 -5.27 8.34
N THR A 36 -32.66 -4.61 8.27
CA THR A 36 -32.18 -4.02 7.04
C THR A 36 -31.69 -5.18 6.17
N SER A 37 -32.58 -5.65 5.31
CA SER A 37 -32.20 -6.46 4.16
C SER A 37 -31.13 -5.69 3.39
N SER A 38 -29.86 -6.01 3.65
CA SER A 38 -28.75 -5.55 2.84
C SER A 38 -28.96 -6.08 1.44
N ARG A 39 -29.49 -5.23 0.56
CA ARG A 39 -29.35 -5.45 -0.88
C ARG A 39 -27.85 -5.52 -1.14
N MET A 40 -27.38 -6.75 -1.38
CA MET A 40 -26.09 -6.99 -2.03
C MET A 40 -26.13 -6.28 -3.38
N HIS A 41 -25.61 -5.07 -3.44
CA HIS A 41 -25.11 -4.57 -4.70
C HIS A 41 -23.93 -5.48 -5.04
N PRO A 42 -23.87 -6.04 -6.26
CA PRO A 42 -22.64 -6.67 -6.70
C PRO A 42 -21.63 -5.54 -6.85
N ASP A 43 -20.81 -5.38 -5.83
CA ASP A 43 -19.63 -4.52 -5.88
C ASP A 43 -18.64 -5.17 -6.83
N THR A 44 -18.68 -4.73 -8.09
CA THR A 44 -17.84 -5.22 -9.18
C THR A 44 -16.41 -4.64 -9.09
N SER A 45 -16.05 -4.17 -7.91
CA SER A 45 -14.66 -3.91 -7.54
C SER A 45 -14.04 -5.23 -7.11
N ALA A 46 -13.55 -6.02 -8.07
CA ALA A 46 -12.64 -7.11 -7.76
C ALA A 46 -11.52 -6.51 -6.91
N ALA A 47 -11.41 -6.98 -5.66
CA ALA A 47 -10.39 -6.50 -4.77
C ALA A 47 -9.02 -6.70 -5.47
N PRO A 48 -8.12 -5.70 -5.50
CA PRO A 48 -6.84 -5.79 -6.22
C PRO A 48 -5.90 -6.87 -5.68
N PHE A 49 -6.35 -7.64 -4.70
CA PHE A 49 -5.59 -8.70 -4.03
C PHE A 49 -5.59 -10.04 -4.77
N GLN A 50 -6.48 -10.23 -5.75
CA GLN A 50 -6.60 -11.46 -6.54
C GLN A 50 -6.43 -11.17 -8.03
N GLU A 51 -5.77 -12.11 -8.75
CA GLU A 51 -5.65 -12.07 -10.21
C GLU A 51 -6.95 -12.57 -10.87
N PRO A 52 -7.46 -11.89 -11.91
CA PRO A 52 -7.05 -10.58 -12.42
C PRO A 52 -7.62 -9.43 -11.57
N PRO A 53 -6.92 -8.29 -11.45
CA PRO A 53 -7.38 -7.16 -10.65
C PRO A 53 -8.68 -6.50 -11.17
N GLY A 54 -9.10 -6.85 -12.39
CA GLY A 54 -10.30 -6.30 -13.00
C GLY A 54 -10.19 -4.84 -13.46
N GLY A 55 -11.35 -4.26 -13.82
CA GLY A 55 -11.45 -2.87 -14.22
C GLY A 55 -10.59 -2.53 -15.44
N LYS A 56 -9.81 -1.47 -15.35
CA LYS A 56 -8.97 -0.93 -16.42
C LYS A 56 -7.60 -1.60 -16.56
N TYR A 57 -7.25 -2.50 -15.65
CA TYR A 57 -5.98 -3.20 -15.69
C TYR A 57 -5.92 -4.22 -16.83
N LYS A 58 -4.76 -4.28 -17.48
CA LYS A 58 -4.44 -5.24 -18.56
C LYS A 58 -3.19 -6.02 -18.19
N LYS A 59 -3.17 -7.31 -18.54
CA LYS A 59 -1.97 -8.14 -18.36
C LYS A 59 -0.86 -7.57 -19.25
N VAL A 60 0.33 -7.36 -18.69
CA VAL A 60 1.45 -6.71 -19.40
C VAL A 60 1.91 -7.51 -20.61
N SER A 61 1.91 -8.84 -20.54
CA SER A 61 2.27 -9.72 -21.67
C SER A 61 1.35 -9.56 -22.90
N THR A 62 0.15 -8.99 -22.73
CA THR A 62 -0.73 -8.65 -23.86
C THR A 62 -0.40 -7.30 -24.52
N LEU A 63 0.42 -6.48 -23.88
CA LEU A 63 0.78 -5.13 -24.34
C LEU A 63 2.21 -5.09 -24.92
N VAL A 64 3.10 -5.92 -24.39
CA VAL A 64 4.52 -5.98 -24.76
C VAL A 64 5.01 -7.42 -24.79
N ALA A 65 6.08 -7.70 -25.52
CA ALA A 65 6.66 -9.04 -25.65
C ALA A 65 7.41 -9.46 -24.39
N LEU A 66 6.66 -9.76 -23.32
CA LEU A 66 7.15 -10.33 -22.06
C LEU A 66 6.43 -11.65 -21.78
N PRO A 67 7.04 -12.58 -21.01
CA PRO A 67 6.35 -13.78 -20.56
C PRO A 67 5.17 -13.42 -19.66
N ASP A 68 4.17 -14.29 -19.59
CA ASP A 68 3.00 -14.13 -18.71
C ASP A 68 3.39 -14.02 -17.24
N PHE A 69 4.37 -14.81 -16.83
CA PHE A 69 5.00 -14.75 -15.53
C PHE A 69 6.46 -14.32 -15.69
N VAL A 70 6.81 -13.20 -15.09
CA VAL A 70 8.17 -12.67 -15.11
C VAL A 70 8.92 -13.18 -13.88
N PRO A 71 9.98 -14.02 -14.03
CA PRO A 71 10.74 -14.53 -12.89
C PRO A 71 11.23 -13.39 -11.99
N GLY A 72 11.01 -13.54 -10.69
CA GLY A 72 11.36 -12.54 -9.69
C GLY A 72 10.35 -11.41 -9.50
N LEU A 73 9.36 -11.27 -10.39
CA LEU A 73 8.32 -10.23 -10.28
C LEU A 73 6.91 -10.83 -10.20
N GLY A 74 6.60 -11.87 -11.00
CA GLY A 74 5.27 -12.48 -11.06
C GLY A 74 4.51 -12.14 -12.34
N THR A 75 3.19 -12.40 -12.35
CA THR A 75 2.26 -11.97 -13.41
C THR A 75 1.95 -10.49 -13.23
N LEU A 76 2.20 -9.69 -14.26
CA LEU A 76 2.09 -8.23 -14.19
C LEU A 76 0.82 -7.70 -14.84
N TYR A 77 0.15 -6.77 -14.17
CA TYR A 77 -0.98 -6.00 -14.68
C TYR A 77 -0.73 -4.49 -14.53
N VAL A 78 -1.19 -3.71 -15.50
CA VAL A 78 -1.06 -2.25 -15.49
C VAL A 78 -2.31 -1.60 -16.06
N ASP A 79 -2.66 -0.41 -15.57
CA ASP A 79 -3.55 0.50 -16.28
C ASP A 79 -2.77 1.14 -17.44
N PRO A 80 -3.14 0.89 -18.71
CA PRO A 80 -2.40 1.44 -19.84
C PRO A 80 -2.27 2.98 -19.83
N ALA A 81 -3.20 3.68 -19.17
CA ALA A 81 -3.13 5.14 -19.05
C ALA A 81 -1.99 5.63 -18.14
N THR A 82 -1.39 4.75 -17.35
CA THR A 82 -0.28 5.08 -16.42
C THR A 82 1.10 4.72 -16.98
N LEU A 83 1.16 4.15 -18.19
CA LEU A 83 2.43 3.80 -18.82
C LEU A 83 3.28 5.02 -19.13
N PRO A 84 4.61 4.92 -19.06
CA PRO A 84 5.38 3.75 -18.67
C PRO A 84 5.58 3.61 -17.15
N ALA A 85 5.16 4.59 -16.35
CA ALA A 85 5.53 4.68 -14.92
C ALA A 85 4.86 3.62 -14.02
N GLY A 86 3.64 3.20 -14.31
CA GLY A 86 2.84 2.32 -13.45
C GLY A 86 1.86 3.07 -12.52
N PRO A 87 1.30 2.44 -11.48
CA PRO A 87 1.79 1.19 -10.87
C PRO A 87 1.48 -0.05 -11.70
N PHE A 88 2.44 -0.98 -11.69
CA PHE A 88 2.20 -2.35 -12.12
C PHE A 88 1.85 -3.17 -10.88
N LEU A 89 0.78 -3.94 -10.95
CA LEU A 89 0.40 -4.91 -9.91
C LEU A 89 0.98 -6.27 -10.27
N ALA A 90 1.67 -6.90 -9.33
CA ALA A 90 2.33 -8.18 -9.53
C ALA A 90 1.67 -9.27 -8.68
N TYR A 91 1.45 -10.44 -9.29
CA TYR A 91 0.78 -11.58 -8.68
C TYR A 91 1.67 -12.83 -8.74
N ASP A 92 1.63 -13.63 -7.69
CA ASP A 92 2.31 -14.93 -7.67
C ASP A 92 1.54 -15.99 -8.49
N HIS A 93 2.07 -17.23 -8.52
CA HIS A 93 1.44 -18.37 -9.22
C HIS A 93 0.08 -18.77 -8.64
N GLN A 94 -0.25 -18.33 -7.43
CA GLN A 94 -1.54 -18.55 -6.79
C GLN A 94 -2.52 -17.41 -7.04
N GLY A 95 -2.14 -16.42 -7.86
CA GLY A 95 -2.93 -15.24 -8.14
C GLY A 95 -3.05 -14.27 -6.97
N GLN A 96 -2.15 -14.33 -5.97
CA GLN A 96 -2.13 -13.40 -4.85
C GLN A 96 -1.28 -12.19 -5.20
N LEU A 97 -1.77 -10.99 -4.88
CA LEU A 97 -0.99 -9.77 -5.02
C LEU A 97 0.26 -9.82 -4.14
N VAL A 98 1.43 -9.62 -4.74
CA VAL A 98 2.72 -9.66 -4.03
C VAL A 98 3.44 -8.32 -4.02
N SER A 99 3.24 -7.47 -5.03
CA SER A 99 3.86 -6.14 -5.05
C SER A 99 3.15 -5.14 -5.95
N SER A 100 3.46 -3.84 -5.74
CA SER A 100 3.23 -2.76 -6.69
C SER A 100 4.58 -2.22 -7.17
N ILE A 101 4.75 -2.03 -8.48
CA ILE A 101 6.03 -1.68 -9.09
C ILE A 101 5.86 -0.36 -9.85
N TYR A 102 6.83 0.54 -9.68
CA TYR A 102 6.97 1.75 -10.48
C TYR A 102 8.26 1.71 -11.29
N MET A 103 8.21 2.17 -12.53
CA MET A 103 9.39 2.40 -13.35
C MET A 103 9.74 3.88 -13.35
N ILE A 104 10.91 4.22 -12.83
CA ILE A 104 11.40 5.59 -12.68
C ILE A 104 12.58 5.78 -13.62
N PRO A 105 12.42 6.54 -14.74
CA PRO A 105 13.49 6.73 -15.69
C PRO A 105 14.72 7.39 -15.07
N LEU A 106 15.92 6.86 -15.35
CA LEU A 106 17.17 7.41 -14.82
C LEU A 106 17.36 8.86 -15.22
N LYS A 107 16.95 9.25 -16.43
CA LYS A 107 16.99 10.65 -16.89
C LYS A 107 16.17 11.59 -16.01
N ASP A 108 15.00 11.14 -15.53
CA ASP A 108 14.13 11.94 -14.67
C ASP A 108 14.71 12.07 -13.26
N MET A 109 15.36 11.03 -12.74
CA MET A 109 16.09 11.08 -11.48
C MET A 109 17.29 12.05 -11.56
N ASN A 110 18.06 11.97 -12.66
CA ASN A 110 19.19 12.88 -12.88
C ASN A 110 18.75 14.33 -13.04
N ALA A 111 17.56 14.55 -13.60
CA ALA A 111 16.93 15.87 -13.71
C ALA A 111 16.28 16.33 -12.39
N GLN A 112 16.44 15.58 -11.30
CA GLN A 112 15.87 15.86 -9.96
C GLN A 112 14.34 16.02 -9.98
N LYS A 113 13.66 15.32 -10.87
CA LYS A 113 12.21 15.35 -11.00
C LYS A 113 11.57 14.69 -9.78
N ALA A 114 10.56 15.33 -9.20
CA ALA A 114 9.79 14.76 -8.10
C ALA A 114 8.76 13.74 -8.60
N PHE A 115 8.65 12.62 -7.86
CA PHE A 115 7.61 11.62 -8.05
C PHE A 115 6.75 11.60 -6.78
N SER A 116 5.56 12.17 -6.85
CA SER A 116 4.66 12.30 -5.70
C SER A 116 3.28 11.73 -6.02
N GLY A 117 2.55 11.35 -4.96
CA GLY A 117 1.20 10.80 -5.10
C GLY A 117 1.16 9.42 -5.76
N LEU A 118 2.25 8.66 -5.73
CA LEU A 118 2.32 7.31 -6.27
C LEU A 118 1.37 6.41 -5.47
N LYS A 119 0.39 5.82 -6.17
CA LYS A 119 -0.62 4.97 -5.56
C LYS A 119 -0.05 3.57 -5.32
N VAL A 120 -0.26 3.02 -4.15
CA VAL A 120 0.00 1.62 -3.82
C VAL A 120 -1.34 0.90 -3.58
N ALA A 121 -1.35 -0.43 -3.63
CA ALA A 121 -2.54 -1.17 -3.23
C ALA A 121 -2.85 -0.94 -1.74
N GLU A 122 -4.13 -1.06 -1.36
CA GLU A 122 -4.59 -0.95 0.02
C GLU A 122 -4.20 -2.20 0.84
N ALA A 123 -2.92 -2.56 0.79
CA ALA A 123 -2.33 -3.69 1.48
C ALA A 123 -1.20 -3.21 2.40
N ARG A 124 -0.93 -3.98 3.45
CA ARG A 124 0.20 -3.69 4.32
C ARG A 124 1.51 -3.93 3.58
N ALA A 125 2.30 -2.89 3.37
CA ALA A 125 3.65 -3.03 2.85
C ALA A 125 4.57 -3.71 3.87
N ASP A 126 5.40 -4.63 3.38
CA ASP A 126 6.44 -5.30 4.17
C ASP A 126 7.77 -4.56 4.02
N HIS A 127 8.24 -4.37 2.78
CA HIS A 127 9.49 -3.66 2.47
C HIS A 127 9.45 -3.03 1.07
N VAL A 128 10.49 -2.26 0.75
CA VAL A 128 10.65 -1.62 -0.56
C VAL A 128 12.04 -1.93 -1.10
N ASP A 129 12.09 -2.35 -2.37
CA ASP A 129 13.33 -2.48 -3.14
C ASP A 129 13.41 -1.40 -4.20
N ILE A 130 14.62 -0.91 -4.46
CA ILE A 130 14.94 -0.03 -5.59
C ILE A 130 16.02 -0.70 -6.41
N VAL A 131 15.65 -1.19 -7.61
CA VAL A 131 16.51 -2.02 -8.44
C VAL A 131 16.76 -1.34 -9.78
N PHE A 132 18.03 -1.15 -10.14
CA PHE A 132 18.40 -0.61 -11.46
C PHE A 132 18.11 -1.64 -12.56
N ASN A 133 17.54 -1.14 -13.67
CA ASN A 133 17.35 -1.91 -14.90
C ASN A 133 17.89 -1.11 -16.09
N ALA A 134 18.72 -1.76 -16.91
CA ALA A 134 19.35 -1.12 -18.07
C ALA A 134 18.39 -0.93 -19.26
N GLY A 135 17.20 -1.51 -19.17
CA GLY A 135 16.17 -1.54 -20.21
C GLY A 135 15.67 -2.97 -20.47
N HIS A 136 14.42 -3.08 -20.87
CA HIS A 136 13.77 -4.35 -21.21
C HIS A 136 12.71 -4.14 -22.32
N PRO A 137 12.12 -5.19 -22.92
CA PRO A 137 11.03 -5.04 -23.88
C PRO A 137 9.91 -4.14 -23.34
N GLY A 138 9.50 -3.16 -24.13
CA GLY A 138 8.52 -2.13 -23.76
C GLY A 138 9.11 -0.87 -23.14
N VAL A 139 10.30 -0.92 -22.51
CA VAL A 139 11.02 0.25 -21.97
C VAL A 139 12.52 0.08 -22.20
N ALA A 140 13.02 0.63 -23.30
CA ALA A 140 14.43 0.53 -23.69
C ALA A 140 15.35 1.47 -22.87
N GLU A 141 14.79 2.47 -22.20
CA GLU A 141 15.57 3.43 -21.42
C GLU A 141 16.00 2.84 -20.07
N PRO A 142 17.22 3.16 -19.59
CA PRO A 142 17.64 2.83 -18.23
C PRO A 142 16.71 3.46 -17.19
N HIS A 143 16.29 2.66 -16.22
CA HIS A 143 15.35 3.09 -15.18
C HIS A 143 15.54 2.31 -13.89
N TYR A 144 14.93 2.77 -12.81
CA TYR A 144 14.80 2.03 -11.58
C TYR A 144 13.40 1.44 -11.45
N HIS A 145 13.32 0.19 -11.01
CA HIS A 145 12.10 -0.37 -10.46
C HIS A 145 12.05 -0.03 -8.98
N MET A 146 11.05 0.72 -8.55
CA MET A 146 10.68 0.85 -7.14
C MET A 146 9.57 -0.16 -6.86
N ILE A 147 9.87 -1.15 -6.06
CA ILE A 147 8.99 -2.29 -5.78
C ILE A 147 8.53 -2.20 -4.33
N VAL A 148 7.24 -1.97 -4.13
CA VAL A 148 6.59 -2.02 -2.81
C VAL A 148 6.07 -3.44 -2.61
N TRP A 149 6.71 -4.21 -1.76
CA TRP A 149 6.36 -5.59 -1.46
C TRP A 149 5.29 -5.68 -0.37
N TYR A 150 4.32 -6.58 -0.57
CA TYR A 150 3.27 -6.94 0.38
C TYR A 150 3.49 -8.31 1.01
N VAL A 151 4.58 -8.95 0.68
CA VAL A 151 5.04 -10.25 1.16
C VAL A 151 6.46 -10.16 1.71
N SER A 152 6.85 -11.12 2.54
CA SER A 152 8.22 -11.15 3.09
C SER A 152 9.28 -11.37 2.00
N PRO A 153 10.56 -10.99 2.24
CA PRO A 153 11.67 -11.23 1.31
C PRO A 153 11.82 -12.72 0.93
N GLN A 154 11.56 -13.64 1.86
CA GLN A 154 11.61 -15.07 1.62
C GLN A 154 10.53 -15.52 0.61
N ARG A 155 9.33 -14.96 0.68
CA ARG A 155 8.27 -15.25 -0.29
C ARG A 155 8.54 -14.57 -1.64
N ALA A 156 9.01 -13.34 -1.65
CA ALA A 156 9.41 -12.63 -2.88
C ALA A 156 10.49 -13.42 -3.65
N ALA A 157 11.48 -13.99 -2.95
CA ALA A 157 12.51 -14.82 -3.56
C ALA A 157 11.98 -16.12 -4.23
N GLN A 158 10.78 -16.57 -3.87
CA GLN A 158 10.16 -17.75 -4.52
C GLN A 158 9.64 -17.44 -5.92
N LEU A 159 9.41 -16.17 -6.26
CA LEU A 159 8.99 -15.75 -7.60
C LEU A 159 10.08 -15.93 -8.67
N ALA A 160 11.32 -16.17 -8.27
CA ALA A 160 12.44 -16.40 -9.18
C ALA A 160 12.49 -17.84 -9.73
N LYS A 161 11.61 -18.72 -9.26
CA LYS A 161 11.59 -20.17 -9.60
C LYS A 161 10.57 -20.51 -10.66
#